data_9c7470691f3eb71e9b432b732272105f
#
_entry.id   9c7470691f3eb71e9b432b732272105f
#
_cell.length_a   1.000
_cell.length_b   1.000
_cell.length_c   1.000
_cell.angle_alpha   90.00
_cell.angle_beta   90.00
_cell.angle_gamma   90.00
#
_symmetry.space_group_name_H-M   'P 1'
#
loop_
_entity.id
_entity.type
_entity.pdbx_description
1 polymer ?
#
loop_
_entity_poly.entity_id
_entity_poly.type
_entity_poly.pdbx_seq_one_letter_code
_entity_poly.pdbx_strand_id
1 'polypeptide(L)'
;MNISISVAATPCAMPQIMFAGDLEARCAFLAGLGYDGIDLFFPDPKGTDAHAAKAALDRNGLRATMLAAQGDLMADGLYLNDAARLPELLERSNGHLEQCAVLGAMPNIGFIRGWHRNSPDSLPRMADGLAAYCELAASFGVDVLLEPICRYEIDSIHTTDQAVDLCERAGRPGNLGLLLDLFHMNIEEASVCGAICRAGSLVRHVHFVDNTRAVPGMGCMALPDVVACLKAVGYEGFLGIEAIPGSDPEGEARRGLAFTRALGV
;
A
#
# COMPACT_ATOMS: atom_id res chain seq x y z
N MET A 1 -10.23 0.53 14.02
CA MET A 1 -9.65 0.50 12.65
C MET A 1 -10.75 0.73 11.64
N ASN A 2 -10.43 1.24 10.46
CA ASN A 2 -11.35 1.47 9.35
C ASN A 2 -11.07 0.46 8.24
N ILE A 3 -11.96 0.32 7.26
CA ILE A 3 -11.80 -0.66 6.17
C ILE A 3 -11.78 0.05 4.82
N SER A 4 -10.75 -0.20 4.02
CA SER A 4 -10.63 0.24 2.64
C SER A 4 -10.59 -0.94 1.67
N ILE A 5 -10.61 -0.65 0.37
CA ILE A 5 -10.55 -1.65 -0.69
C ILE A 5 -9.84 -1.06 -1.91
N SER A 6 -9.14 -1.90 -2.66
CA SER A 6 -8.37 -1.48 -3.83
C SER A 6 -9.23 -1.13 -5.04
N VAL A 7 -9.01 0.07 -5.59
CA VAL A 7 -9.69 0.54 -6.81
C VAL A 7 -8.70 1.25 -7.72
N ALA A 8 -8.63 0.83 -8.98
CA ALA A 8 -7.92 1.57 -10.01
C ALA A 8 -8.84 2.60 -10.68
N ALA A 9 -8.37 3.84 -10.82
CA ALA A 9 -9.14 4.92 -11.45
C ALA A 9 -9.42 4.69 -12.92
N THR A 10 -8.57 3.90 -13.59
CA THR A 10 -8.70 3.50 -15.00
C THR A 10 -8.53 1.98 -15.12
N PRO A 11 -8.98 1.34 -16.22
CA PRO A 11 -8.72 -0.07 -16.45
C PRO A 11 -7.22 -0.41 -16.37
N CYS A 12 -6.88 -1.50 -15.68
CA CYS A 12 -5.51 -1.96 -15.52
C CYS A 12 -5.43 -3.49 -15.57
N ALA A 13 -4.21 -4.00 -15.77
CA ALA A 13 -3.95 -5.44 -15.84
C ALA A 13 -3.44 -6.02 -14.50
N MET A 14 -3.43 -5.23 -13.42
CA MET A 14 -2.98 -5.68 -12.09
C MET A 14 -4.01 -6.62 -11.48
N PRO A 15 -3.66 -7.90 -11.23
CA PRO A 15 -4.66 -8.90 -10.84
C PRO A 15 -5.25 -8.68 -9.44
N GLN A 16 -4.49 -8.00 -8.54
CA GLN A 16 -4.89 -7.78 -7.14
C GLN A 16 -5.78 -6.56 -6.93
N ILE A 17 -6.30 -5.96 -7.99
CA ILE A 17 -7.19 -4.81 -7.88
C ILE A 17 -8.64 -5.26 -7.94
N MET A 18 -9.39 -5.04 -6.87
CA MET A 18 -10.78 -5.48 -6.77
C MET A 18 -11.70 -4.82 -7.80
N PHE A 19 -11.49 -3.53 -8.07
CA PHE A 19 -12.29 -2.79 -9.04
C PHE A 19 -11.43 -1.88 -9.90
N ALA A 20 -11.85 -1.64 -11.13
CA ALA A 20 -11.21 -0.71 -12.05
C ALA A 20 -12.24 0.04 -12.89
N GLY A 21 -11.87 1.25 -13.37
CA GLY A 21 -12.70 2.09 -14.24
C GLY A 21 -13.53 3.09 -13.45
N ASP A 22 -14.76 3.37 -13.83
CA ASP A 22 -15.63 4.43 -13.31
C ASP A 22 -15.53 4.64 -11.79
N LEU A 23 -14.62 5.53 -11.36
CA LEU A 23 -14.32 5.76 -9.95
C LEU A 23 -15.53 6.30 -9.19
N GLU A 24 -16.35 7.17 -9.80
CA GLU A 24 -17.55 7.73 -9.18
C GLU A 24 -18.56 6.64 -8.84
N ALA A 25 -18.86 5.76 -9.81
CA ALA A 25 -19.77 4.64 -9.59
C ALA A 25 -19.23 3.66 -8.55
N ARG A 26 -17.90 3.42 -8.52
CA ARG A 26 -17.26 2.55 -7.52
C ARG A 26 -17.30 3.18 -6.12
N CYS A 27 -17.04 4.49 -6.00
CA CYS A 27 -17.18 5.19 -4.73
C CYS A 27 -18.61 5.09 -4.18
N ALA A 28 -19.62 5.36 -5.00
CA ALA A 28 -21.01 5.27 -4.58
C ALA A 28 -21.40 3.84 -4.13
N PHE A 29 -20.97 2.81 -4.88
CA PHE A 29 -21.20 1.41 -4.54
C PHE A 29 -20.55 1.03 -3.21
N LEU A 30 -19.26 1.35 -3.03
CA LEU A 30 -18.48 0.96 -1.85
C LEU A 30 -18.93 1.71 -0.58
N ALA A 31 -19.25 2.99 -0.70
CA ALA A 31 -19.86 3.76 0.39
C ALA A 31 -21.23 3.18 0.78
N GLY A 32 -22.05 2.78 -0.19
CA GLY A 32 -23.34 2.11 0.05
C GLY A 32 -23.20 0.76 0.74
N LEU A 33 -22.05 0.10 0.65
CA LEU A 33 -21.75 -1.12 1.40
C LEU A 33 -21.28 -0.82 2.84
N GLY A 34 -20.72 0.35 3.11
CA GLY A 34 -20.17 0.75 4.39
C GLY A 34 -18.65 0.65 4.49
N TYR A 35 -17.92 0.73 3.38
CA TYR A 35 -16.47 0.97 3.39
C TYR A 35 -16.16 2.38 3.88
N ASP A 36 -14.98 2.56 4.51
CA ASP A 36 -14.53 3.85 5.05
C ASP A 36 -13.54 4.55 4.13
N GLY A 37 -12.90 3.81 3.22
CA GLY A 37 -11.88 4.35 2.32
C GLY A 37 -11.56 3.49 1.11
N ILE A 38 -10.67 4.01 0.29
CA ILE A 38 -10.19 3.38 -0.94
C ILE A 38 -8.68 3.43 -1.00
N ASP A 39 -8.05 2.29 -1.28
CA ASP A 39 -6.67 2.17 -1.70
C ASP A 39 -6.63 2.44 -3.20
N LEU A 40 -6.13 3.63 -3.57
CA LEU A 40 -6.18 4.09 -4.96
C LEU A 40 -4.98 3.62 -5.79
N PHE A 41 -5.29 3.27 -7.02
CA PHE A 41 -4.29 2.96 -8.05
C PHE A 41 -4.53 3.85 -9.26
N PHE A 42 -3.47 4.55 -9.68
CA PHE A 42 -3.45 5.35 -10.91
C PHE A 42 -2.54 4.67 -11.93
N PRO A 43 -3.07 3.75 -12.77
CA PRO A 43 -2.29 3.09 -13.82
C PRO A 43 -1.71 4.09 -14.83
N ASP A 44 -2.43 5.17 -15.09
CA ASP A 44 -1.98 6.33 -15.84
C ASP A 44 -2.01 7.58 -14.94
N PRO A 45 -0.94 7.86 -14.17
CA PRO A 45 -0.93 8.98 -13.25
C PRO A 45 -1.00 10.34 -13.95
N LYS A 46 -0.48 10.45 -15.18
CA LYS A 46 -0.51 11.72 -15.96
C LYS A 46 -1.88 12.01 -16.56
N GLY A 47 -2.63 10.95 -16.90
CA GLY A 47 -3.99 11.07 -17.44
C GLY A 47 -5.08 11.07 -16.37
N THR A 48 -4.73 10.91 -15.08
CA THR A 48 -5.70 10.85 -13.98
C THR A 48 -5.76 12.17 -13.21
N ASP A 49 -6.94 12.76 -13.13
CA ASP A 49 -7.18 13.99 -12.37
C ASP A 49 -7.42 13.66 -10.88
N ALA A 50 -6.42 13.97 -10.03
CA ALA A 50 -6.49 13.73 -8.59
C ALA A 50 -7.56 14.60 -7.90
N HIS A 51 -7.86 15.81 -8.39
CA HIS A 51 -8.93 16.63 -7.83
C HIS A 51 -10.31 16.05 -8.15
N ALA A 52 -10.51 15.53 -9.36
CA ALA A 52 -11.74 14.82 -9.70
C ALA A 52 -11.91 13.55 -8.87
N ALA A 53 -10.83 12.79 -8.66
CA ALA A 53 -10.82 11.60 -7.80
C ALA A 53 -11.16 11.98 -6.34
N LYS A 54 -10.52 13.04 -5.80
CA LYS A 54 -10.83 13.54 -4.45
C LYS A 54 -12.28 13.96 -4.31
N ALA A 55 -12.83 14.67 -5.30
CA ALA A 55 -14.23 15.09 -5.28
C ALA A 55 -15.20 13.89 -5.30
N ALA A 56 -14.87 12.81 -6.03
CA ALA A 56 -15.67 11.59 -6.03
C ALA A 56 -15.67 10.92 -4.65
N LEU A 57 -14.52 10.81 -4.00
CA LEU A 57 -14.39 10.29 -2.64
C LEU A 57 -15.20 11.12 -1.64
N ASP A 58 -15.02 12.45 -1.66
CA ASP A 58 -15.68 13.37 -0.72
C ASP A 58 -17.20 13.33 -0.83
N ARG A 59 -17.75 13.30 -2.05
CA ARG A 59 -19.20 13.17 -2.26
C ARG A 59 -19.79 11.91 -1.64
N ASN A 60 -18.99 10.86 -1.53
CA ASN A 60 -19.40 9.57 -1.01
C ASN A 60 -18.91 9.32 0.44
N GLY A 61 -18.28 10.31 1.10
CA GLY A 61 -17.78 10.18 2.47
C GLY A 61 -16.63 9.18 2.64
N LEU A 62 -15.91 8.86 1.56
CA LEU A 62 -14.77 7.95 1.56
C LEU A 62 -13.45 8.71 1.69
N ARG A 63 -12.42 8.05 2.24
CA ARG A 63 -11.05 8.58 2.29
C ARG A 63 -10.14 7.81 1.33
N ALA A 64 -9.23 8.52 0.66
CA ALA A 64 -8.08 7.86 0.07
C ALA A 64 -7.11 7.46 1.20
N THR A 65 -6.56 6.26 1.15
CA THR A 65 -5.68 5.72 2.19
C THR A 65 -4.25 5.67 1.72
N MET A 66 -4.04 5.09 0.56
CA MET A 66 -2.77 5.08 -0.16
C MET A 66 -2.99 5.37 -1.65
N LEU A 67 -1.90 5.72 -2.34
CA LEU A 67 -1.87 5.88 -3.78
C LEU A 67 -0.69 5.13 -4.38
N ALA A 68 -0.96 4.16 -5.25
CA ALA A 68 0.02 3.54 -6.12
C ALA A 68 -0.04 4.21 -7.51
N ALA A 69 0.94 5.07 -7.81
CA ALA A 69 0.99 5.87 -9.04
C ALA A 69 2.37 5.83 -9.74
N GLN A 70 3.33 5.03 -9.23
CA GLN A 70 4.72 5.04 -9.71
C GLN A 70 4.98 4.06 -10.87
N GLY A 71 3.94 3.55 -11.53
CA GLY A 71 4.08 2.57 -12.62
C GLY A 71 4.89 3.10 -13.81
N ASP A 72 4.79 4.38 -14.12
CA ASP A 72 5.55 5.05 -15.18
C ASP A 72 7.05 5.18 -14.85
N LEU A 73 7.41 5.36 -13.58
CA LEU A 73 8.81 5.37 -13.13
C LEU A 73 9.44 3.99 -13.31
N MET A 74 8.74 2.94 -12.90
CA MET A 74 9.21 1.56 -13.05
C MET A 74 9.31 1.14 -14.53
N ALA A 75 8.38 1.56 -15.37
CA ALA A 75 8.42 1.30 -16.81
C ALA A 75 9.68 1.88 -17.49
N ASP A 76 10.15 3.02 -16.97
CA ASP A 76 11.38 3.68 -17.43
C ASP A 76 12.64 3.22 -16.67
N GLY A 77 12.51 2.20 -15.81
CA GLY A 77 13.62 1.61 -15.06
C GLY A 77 14.18 2.52 -13.98
N LEU A 78 13.37 3.40 -13.39
CA LEU A 78 13.76 4.29 -12.30
C LEU A 78 13.51 3.62 -10.95
N TYR A 79 14.57 3.48 -10.16
CA TYR A 79 14.51 2.86 -8.85
C TYR A 79 15.31 3.65 -7.80
N LEU A 80 14.89 3.59 -6.53
CA LEU A 80 15.55 4.29 -5.43
C LEU A 80 16.99 3.85 -5.20
N ASN A 81 17.33 2.61 -5.56
CA ASN A 81 18.70 2.08 -5.42
C ASN A 81 19.63 2.36 -6.62
N ASP A 82 19.18 3.10 -7.61
CA ASP A 82 20.02 3.57 -8.72
C ASP A 82 20.50 5.00 -8.44
N ALA A 83 21.67 5.11 -7.80
CA ALA A 83 22.22 6.40 -7.41
C ALA A 83 22.47 7.35 -8.62
N ALA A 84 22.71 6.82 -9.83
CA ALA A 84 22.93 7.64 -11.02
C ALA A 84 21.63 8.28 -11.53
N ARG A 85 20.50 7.60 -11.36
CA ARG A 85 19.19 8.06 -11.83
C ARG A 85 18.26 8.55 -10.70
N LEU A 86 18.71 8.51 -9.45
CA LEU A 86 17.93 8.97 -8.30
C LEU A 86 17.43 10.42 -8.45
N PRO A 87 18.27 11.40 -8.94
CA PRO A 87 17.78 12.76 -9.16
C PRO A 87 16.60 12.84 -10.15
N GLU A 88 16.63 12.05 -11.24
CA GLU A 88 15.55 11.97 -12.23
C GLU A 88 14.27 11.36 -11.61
N LEU A 89 14.44 10.30 -10.81
CA LEU A 89 13.32 9.67 -10.10
C LEU A 89 12.65 10.68 -9.15
N LEU A 90 13.42 11.41 -8.35
CA LEU A 90 12.89 12.39 -7.41
C LEU A 90 12.19 13.54 -8.13
N GLU A 91 12.76 14.07 -9.22
CA GLU A 91 12.15 15.10 -10.05
C GLU A 91 10.78 14.64 -10.57
N ARG A 92 10.70 13.44 -11.11
CA ARG A 92 9.44 12.89 -11.64
C ARG A 92 8.43 12.54 -10.57
N SER A 93 8.89 12.23 -9.36
CA SER A 93 8.03 11.92 -8.21
C SER A 93 7.23 13.14 -7.70
N ASN A 94 7.62 14.38 -8.05
CA ASN A 94 6.87 15.57 -7.62
C ASN A 94 5.39 15.50 -8.02
N GLY A 95 5.09 15.11 -9.26
CA GLY A 95 3.70 14.97 -9.71
C GLY A 95 2.90 13.91 -8.94
N HIS A 96 3.53 12.77 -8.61
CA HIS A 96 2.87 11.73 -7.81
C HIS A 96 2.63 12.19 -6.36
N LEU A 97 3.60 12.91 -5.77
CA LEU A 97 3.48 13.43 -4.41
C LEU A 97 2.45 14.58 -4.32
N GLU A 98 2.34 15.40 -5.35
CA GLU A 98 1.26 16.39 -5.47
C GLU A 98 -0.12 15.70 -5.50
N GLN A 99 -0.27 14.63 -6.26
CA GLN A 99 -1.51 13.83 -6.26
C GLN A 99 -1.80 13.23 -4.88
N CYS A 100 -0.77 12.70 -4.19
CA CYS A 100 -0.90 12.20 -2.81
C CYS A 100 -1.38 13.31 -1.86
N ALA A 101 -0.78 14.50 -1.94
CA ALA A 101 -1.17 15.65 -1.13
C ALA A 101 -2.62 16.09 -1.37
N VAL A 102 -3.06 16.16 -2.63
CA VAL A 102 -4.45 16.47 -3.02
C VAL A 102 -5.43 15.45 -2.44
N LEU A 103 -5.09 14.18 -2.51
CA LEU A 103 -5.93 13.07 -2.04
C LEU A 103 -5.90 12.88 -0.53
N GLY A 104 -4.84 13.36 0.16
CA GLY A 104 -4.55 13.01 1.55
C GLY A 104 -4.15 11.54 1.70
N ALA A 105 -3.50 10.98 0.67
CA ALA A 105 -3.08 9.58 0.60
C ALA A 105 -1.56 9.43 0.75
N MET A 106 -1.11 8.24 1.14
CA MET A 106 0.31 7.90 1.26
C MET A 106 0.80 7.17 -0.01
N PRO A 107 1.95 7.56 -0.62
CA PRO A 107 2.55 6.76 -1.68
C PRO A 107 3.07 5.43 -1.12
N ASN A 108 2.90 4.34 -1.87
CA ASN A 108 3.45 3.04 -1.52
C ASN A 108 4.79 2.79 -2.20
N ILE A 109 5.87 2.64 -1.42
CA ILE A 109 7.19 2.23 -1.87
C ILE A 109 7.28 0.71 -1.82
N GLY A 110 6.73 0.07 -2.85
CA GLY A 110 6.87 -1.35 -3.10
C GLY A 110 8.05 -1.64 -4.05
N PHE A 111 7.76 -1.90 -5.33
CA PHE A 111 8.76 -2.24 -6.34
C PHE A 111 9.76 -1.13 -6.67
N ILE A 112 9.36 0.14 -6.56
CA ILE A 112 10.21 1.30 -6.87
C ILE A 112 11.47 1.38 -6.00
N ARG A 113 11.52 0.68 -4.85
CA ARG A 113 12.75 0.62 -4.04
C ARG A 113 13.93 -0.04 -4.78
N GLY A 114 13.63 -0.90 -5.77
CA GLY A 114 14.63 -1.52 -6.63
C GLY A 114 15.00 -2.94 -6.21
N TRP A 115 15.89 -3.57 -6.99
CA TRP A 115 16.25 -4.98 -6.93
C TRP A 115 17.67 -5.15 -6.43
N HIS A 116 17.94 -6.15 -5.58
CA HIS A 116 19.30 -6.48 -5.12
C HIS A 116 20.22 -6.89 -6.26
N ARG A 117 19.70 -7.65 -7.24
CA ARG A 117 20.45 -8.09 -8.41
C ARG A 117 21.07 -6.97 -9.25
N ASN A 118 20.59 -5.75 -9.11
CA ASN A 118 21.06 -4.61 -9.90
C ASN A 118 22.37 -4.02 -9.36
N SER A 119 22.75 -4.27 -8.09
CA SER A 119 23.96 -3.75 -7.49
C SER A 119 24.34 -4.51 -6.22
N PRO A 120 25.65 -4.82 -6.00
CA PRO A 120 26.14 -5.39 -4.73
C PRO A 120 25.91 -4.45 -3.53
N ASP A 121 25.85 -3.14 -3.78
CA ASP A 121 25.60 -2.10 -2.76
C ASP A 121 24.14 -1.65 -2.74
N SER A 122 23.21 -2.50 -3.18
CA SER A 122 21.80 -2.11 -3.36
C SER A 122 21.15 -1.68 -2.05
N LEU A 123 21.42 -2.34 -0.92
CA LEU A 123 20.79 -2.03 0.37
C LEU A 123 21.18 -0.63 0.92
N PRO A 124 22.46 -0.23 0.99
CA PRO A 124 22.82 1.15 1.32
C PRO A 124 22.18 2.17 0.37
N ARG A 125 22.19 1.90 -0.93
CA ARG A 125 21.59 2.81 -1.93
C ARG A 125 20.07 2.91 -1.80
N MET A 126 19.39 1.80 -1.46
CA MET A 126 17.96 1.83 -1.14
C MET A 126 17.70 2.74 0.07
N ALA A 127 18.53 2.66 1.12
CA ALA A 127 18.39 3.49 2.30
C ALA A 127 18.57 4.98 1.98
N ASP A 128 19.61 5.32 1.22
CA ASP A 128 19.87 6.71 0.78
C ASP A 128 18.71 7.23 -0.10
N GLY A 129 18.27 6.42 -1.07
CA GLY A 129 17.16 6.76 -1.95
C GLY A 129 15.82 6.91 -1.21
N LEU A 130 15.55 6.02 -0.25
CA LEU A 130 14.35 6.08 0.59
C LEU A 130 14.36 7.35 1.47
N ALA A 131 15.51 7.68 2.07
CA ALA A 131 15.67 8.90 2.85
C ALA A 131 15.40 10.15 2.00
N ALA A 132 15.99 10.23 0.81
CA ALA A 132 15.78 11.35 -0.12
C ALA A 132 14.33 11.45 -0.60
N TYR A 133 13.67 10.30 -0.87
CA TYR A 133 12.24 10.28 -1.23
C TYR A 133 11.36 10.76 -0.08
N CYS A 134 11.64 10.34 1.16
CA CYS A 134 10.91 10.79 2.35
C CYS A 134 11.10 12.30 2.60
N GLU A 135 12.30 12.83 2.39
CA GLU A 135 12.57 14.28 2.48
C GLU A 135 11.74 15.05 1.43
N LEU A 136 11.72 14.57 0.19
CA LEU A 136 10.89 15.16 -0.85
C LEU A 136 9.40 15.07 -0.48
N ALA A 137 8.90 13.92 -0.04
CA ALA A 137 7.50 13.73 0.36
C ALA A 137 7.11 14.65 1.53
N ALA A 138 8.02 14.88 2.49
CA ALA A 138 7.79 15.80 3.60
C ALA A 138 7.57 17.25 3.12
N SER A 139 8.19 17.67 2.01
CA SER A 139 7.95 19.00 1.43
C SER A 139 6.53 19.20 0.89
N PHE A 140 5.82 18.10 0.60
CA PHE A 140 4.39 18.07 0.24
C PHE A 140 3.47 17.80 1.44
N GLY A 141 4.02 17.60 2.64
CA GLY A 141 3.25 17.20 3.83
C GLY A 141 2.71 15.78 3.75
N VAL A 142 3.39 14.88 3.03
CA VAL A 142 2.94 13.52 2.73
C VAL A 142 3.75 12.49 3.52
N ASP A 143 3.06 11.55 4.18
CA ASP A 143 3.66 10.36 4.77
C ASP A 143 3.90 9.29 3.68
N VAL A 144 4.90 8.44 3.89
CA VAL A 144 5.36 7.42 2.94
C VAL A 144 5.18 6.02 3.52
N LEU A 145 4.75 5.07 2.71
CA LEU A 145 4.65 3.66 3.06
C LEU A 145 5.78 2.86 2.40
N LEU A 146 6.50 2.07 3.18
CA LEU A 146 7.41 1.03 2.70
C LEU A 146 6.73 -0.33 2.83
N GLU A 147 6.64 -1.08 1.74
CA GLU A 147 6.01 -2.39 1.71
C GLU A 147 7.04 -3.50 1.53
N PRO A 148 7.22 -4.42 2.50
CA PRO A 148 7.90 -5.70 2.27
C PRO A 148 7.06 -6.57 1.33
N ILE A 149 7.69 -7.08 0.26
CA ILE A 149 7.01 -7.88 -0.76
C ILE A 149 7.71 -9.23 -0.89
N CYS A 150 6.95 -10.31 -1.04
CA CYS A 150 7.47 -11.67 -1.03
C CYS A 150 8.48 -11.94 -2.16
N ARG A 151 9.34 -12.94 -1.92
CA ARG A 151 10.44 -13.37 -2.80
C ARG A 151 10.03 -13.78 -4.21
N TYR A 152 8.75 -14.07 -4.44
CA TYR A 152 8.26 -14.43 -5.77
C TYR A 152 8.07 -13.22 -6.69
N GLU A 153 7.95 -12.02 -6.12
CA GLU A 153 7.67 -10.79 -6.88
C GLU A 153 8.88 -9.87 -6.99
N ILE A 154 9.75 -9.81 -5.97
CA ILE A 154 10.96 -8.99 -5.97
C ILE A 154 12.08 -9.69 -5.19
N ASP A 155 13.35 -9.36 -5.41
CA ASP A 155 14.49 -9.96 -4.73
C ASP A 155 15.06 -9.13 -3.57
N SER A 156 14.30 -8.15 -3.09
CA SER A 156 14.73 -7.23 -2.02
C SER A 156 13.63 -6.97 -0.99
N ILE A 157 14.00 -6.92 0.28
CA ILE A 157 13.13 -6.56 1.40
C ILE A 157 11.82 -7.37 1.42
N HIS A 158 11.92 -8.58 1.95
CA HIS A 158 10.80 -9.54 1.97
C HIS A 158 10.07 -9.57 3.30
N THR A 159 10.82 -9.43 4.41
CA THR A 159 10.27 -9.53 5.75
C THR A 159 10.11 -8.17 6.42
N THR A 160 9.23 -8.13 7.41
CA THR A 160 9.05 -6.94 8.27
C THR A 160 10.35 -6.52 8.93
N ASP A 161 11.18 -7.48 9.39
CA ASP A 161 12.48 -7.18 10.01
C ASP A 161 13.44 -6.50 9.03
N GLN A 162 13.45 -6.94 7.77
CA GLN A 162 14.26 -6.29 6.72
C GLN A 162 13.76 -4.88 6.41
N ALA A 163 12.45 -4.66 6.42
CA ALA A 163 11.88 -3.34 6.21
C ALA A 163 12.17 -2.40 7.39
N VAL A 164 12.11 -2.89 8.63
CA VAL A 164 12.51 -2.13 9.83
C VAL A 164 13.99 -1.75 9.74
N ASP A 165 14.90 -2.70 9.40
CA ASP A 165 16.32 -2.42 9.19
C ASP A 165 16.54 -1.36 8.10
N LEU A 166 15.80 -1.42 6.99
CA LEU A 166 15.89 -0.41 5.94
C LEU A 166 15.42 0.97 6.43
N CYS A 167 14.34 1.06 7.23
CA CYS A 167 13.90 2.31 7.87
C CYS A 167 14.99 2.88 8.79
N GLU A 168 15.67 2.03 9.59
CA GLU A 168 16.78 2.45 10.46
C GLU A 168 17.95 3.01 9.65
N ARG A 169 18.34 2.31 8.58
CA ARG A 169 19.41 2.74 7.68
C ARG A 169 19.08 4.04 6.96
N ALA A 170 17.81 4.28 6.64
CA ALA A 170 17.35 5.55 6.07
C ALA A 170 17.29 6.71 7.10
N GLY A 171 17.71 6.48 8.34
CA GLY A 171 17.71 7.49 9.41
C GLY A 171 16.37 7.69 10.10
N ARG A 172 15.42 6.75 9.95
CA ARG A 172 14.06 6.80 10.53
C ARG A 172 13.30 8.10 10.22
N PRO A 173 13.06 8.46 8.97
CA PRO A 173 12.26 9.65 8.65
C PRO A 173 10.93 9.64 9.38
N GLY A 174 10.53 10.76 10.00
CA GLY A 174 9.32 10.84 10.81
C GLY A 174 8.02 10.61 10.03
N ASN A 175 8.06 10.80 8.72
CA ASN A 175 6.97 10.55 7.78
C ASN A 175 7.03 9.18 7.09
N LEU A 176 7.93 8.27 7.53
CA LEU A 176 8.03 6.91 6.99
C LEU A 176 7.33 5.91 7.91
N GLY A 177 6.50 5.06 7.33
CA GLY A 177 5.90 3.92 8.00
C GLY A 177 5.85 2.68 7.11
N LEU A 178 5.31 1.59 7.63
CA LEU A 178 5.20 0.32 6.93
C LEU A 178 3.77 0.08 6.45
N LEU A 179 3.66 -0.44 5.25
CA LEU A 179 2.50 -1.17 4.77
C LEU A 179 2.79 -2.65 4.95
N LEU A 180 1.97 -3.34 5.73
CA LEU A 180 2.08 -4.78 5.95
C LEU A 180 0.99 -5.50 5.15
N ASP A 181 1.39 -6.23 4.10
CA ASP A 181 0.46 -7.05 3.31
C ASP A 181 0.47 -8.50 3.84
N LEU A 182 -0.67 -8.96 4.34
CA LEU A 182 -0.83 -10.28 4.94
C LEU A 182 -0.54 -11.42 3.95
N PHE A 183 -0.80 -11.24 2.66
CA PHE A 183 -0.44 -12.22 1.64
C PHE A 183 1.08 -12.41 1.56
N HIS A 184 1.84 -11.30 1.51
CA HIS A 184 3.30 -11.37 1.49
C HIS A 184 3.85 -11.90 2.82
N MET A 185 3.31 -11.45 3.95
CA MET A 185 3.70 -11.91 5.28
C MET A 185 3.44 -13.41 5.48
N ASN A 186 2.34 -13.95 4.94
CA ASN A 186 2.05 -15.39 5.02
C ASN A 186 3.12 -16.26 4.33
N ILE A 187 3.81 -15.70 3.32
CA ILE A 187 4.87 -16.41 2.59
C ILE A 187 6.21 -16.28 3.32
N GLU A 188 6.50 -15.11 3.89
CA GLU A 188 7.86 -14.74 4.33
C GLU A 188 8.05 -14.80 5.86
N GLU A 189 6.99 -14.62 6.65
CA GLU A 189 7.12 -14.52 8.09
C GLU A 189 6.93 -15.87 8.80
N ALA A 190 7.82 -16.18 9.73
CA ALA A 190 7.62 -17.34 10.62
C ALA A 190 6.42 -17.15 11.56
N SER A 191 6.07 -15.88 11.85
CA SER A 191 4.91 -15.51 12.66
C SER A 191 4.44 -14.11 12.24
N VAL A 192 3.28 -14.03 11.62
CA VAL A 192 2.64 -12.75 11.21
C VAL A 192 2.42 -11.85 12.45
N CYS A 193 1.86 -12.39 13.52
CA CYS A 193 1.64 -11.65 14.76
C CYS A 193 2.95 -11.17 15.39
N GLY A 194 3.98 -12.02 15.39
CA GLY A 194 5.32 -11.63 15.87
C GLY A 194 5.92 -10.48 15.07
N ALA A 195 5.76 -10.50 13.76
CA ALA A 195 6.22 -9.44 12.85
C ALA A 195 5.47 -8.12 13.11
N ILE A 196 4.13 -8.15 13.23
CA ILE A 196 3.31 -6.98 13.59
C ILE A 196 3.79 -6.36 14.93
N CYS A 197 4.02 -7.20 15.96
CA CYS A 197 4.51 -6.72 17.25
C CYS A 197 5.88 -6.05 17.16
N ARG A 198 6.80 -6.58 16.32
CA ARG A 198 8.12 -5.97 16.11
C ARG A 198 8.05 -4.66 15.33
N ALA A 199 7.17 -4.58 14.33
CA ALA A 199 6.92 -3.34 13.60
C ALA A 199 6.36 -2.23 14.51
N GLY A 200 5.46 -2.61 15.42
CA GLY A 200 4.92 -1.69 16.43
C GLY A 200 4.30 -0.43 15.80
N SER A 201 4.75 0.73 16.26
CA SER A 201 4.25 2.04 15.78
C SER A 201 4.65 2.41 14.35
N LEU A 202 5.50 1.63 13.69
CA LEU A 202 5.81 1.83 12.27
C LEU A 202 4.67 1.38 11.36
N VAL A 203 3.73 0.54 11.82
CA VAL A 203 2.59 0.11 11.01
C VAL A 203 1.68 1.31 10.72
N ARG A 204 1.56 1.69 9.45
CA ARG A 204 0.71 2.81 9.00
C ARG A 204 -0.45 2.36 8.11
N HIS A 205 -0.30 1.23 7.41
CA HIS A 205 -1.32 0.62 6.57
C HIS A 205 -1.20 -0.91 6.61
N VAL A 206 -2.32 -1.61 6.40
CA VAL A 206 -2.34 -3.08 6.34
C VAL A 206 -3.18 -3.51 5.15
N HIS A 207 -2.61 -4.28 4.22
CA HIS A 207 -3.41 -5.02 3.26
C HIS A 207 -3.92 -6.31 3.95
N PHE A 208 -5.22 -6.30 4.22
CA PHE A 208 -5.91 -7.31 5.01
C PHE A 208 -6.64 -8.28 4.09
N VAL A 209 -5.95 -9.33 3.72
CA VAL A 209 -6.41 -10.39 2.79
C VAL A 209 -6.11 -11.77 3.36
N ASP A 210 -6.67 -12.80 2.75
CA ASP A 210 -6.37 -14.17 3.16
C ASP A 210 -5.14 -14.74 2.42
N ASN A 211 -4.66 -15.91 2.84
CA ASN A 211 -3.42 -16.53 2.37
C ASN A 211 -3.34 -16.79 0.87
N THR A 212 -4.46 -16.88 0.17
CA THR A 212 -4.55 -17.04 -1.29
C THR A 212 -4.73 -15.73 -2.03
N ARG A 213 -4.56 -14.60 -1.34
CA ARG A 213 -4.89 -13.25 -1.81
C ARG A 213 -6.37 -13.08 -2.16
N ALA A 214 -7.24 -13.92 -1.59
CA ALA A 214 -8.69 -13.75 -1.62
C ALA A 214 -9.13 -12.76 -0.55
N VAL A 215 -10.37 -12.28 -0.65
CA VAL A 215 -10.97 -11.42 0.40
C VAL A 215 -10.96 -12.10 1.77
N PRO A 216 -10.91 -11.36 2.88
CA PRO A 216 -10.83 -11.92 4.23
C PRO A 216 -11.94 -12.94 4.50
N GLY A 217 -11.54 -14.06 5.13
CA GLY A 217 -12.45 -15.17 5.47
C GLY A 217 -12.65 -16.22 4.37
N MET A 218 -11.93 -16.08 3.25
CA MET A 218 -12.00 -17.04 2.14
C MET A 218 -10.79 -17.98 2.06
N GLY A 219 -9.94 -17.99 3.08
CA GLY A 219 -8.75 -18.82 3.17
C GLY A 219 -8.56 -19.40 4.57
N CYS A 220 -7.32 -19.57 5.01
CA CYS A 220 -6.99 -20.25 6.25
C CYS A 220 -6.13 -19.43 7.23
N MET A 221 -5.96 -18.14 7.02
CA MET A 221 -5.21 -17.30 7.96
C MET A 221 -5.98 -17.10 9.27
N ALA A 222 -5.24 -17.03 10.38
CA ALA A 222 -5.79 -16.70 11.69
C ALA A 222 -6.06 -15.19 11.83
N LEU A 223 -6.93 -14.64 10.95
CA LEU A 223 -7.24 -13.22 10.88
C LEU A 223 -7.74 -12.60 12.21
N PRO A 224 -8.50 -13.32 13.08
CA PRO A 224 -8.83 -12.83 14.41
C PRO A 224 -7.60 -12.52 15.26
N ASP A 225 -6.56 -13.37 15.21
CA ASP A 225 -5.31 -13.16 15.95
C ASP A 225 -4.53 -11.97 15.39
N VAL A 226 -4.53 -11.78 14.07
CA VAL A 226 -3.93 -10.61 13.42
C VAL A 226 -4.58 -9.32 13.91
N VAL A 227 -5.92 -9.27 13.95
CA VAL A 227 -6.67 -8.10 14.48
C VAL A 227 -6.33 -7.86 15.95
N ALA A 228 -6.22 -8.91 16.76
CA ALA A 228 -5.83 -8.77 18.16
C ALA A 228 -4.42 -8.19 18.31
N CYS A 229 -3.46 -8.66 17.47
CA CYS A 229 -2.09 -8.13 17.45
C CYS A 229 -2.04 -6.66 17.01
N LEU A 230 -2.79 -6.28 15.97
CA LEU A 230 -2.87 -4.88 15.53
C LEU A 230 -3.43 -3.97 16.64
N LYS A 231 -4.49 -4.40 17.34
CA LYS A 231 -5.03 -3.68 18.50
C LYS A 231 -4.00 -3.57 19.62
N ALA A 232 -3.24 -4.63 19.90
CA ALA A 232 -2.24 -4.67 20.95
C ALA A 232 -1.07 -3.69 20.71
N VAL A 233 -0.71 -3.43 19.45
CA VAL A 233 0.30 -2.42 19.09
C VAL A 233 -0.29 -1.01 18.94
N GLY A 234 -1.58 -0.82 19.19
CA GLY A 234 -2.26 0.48 19.10
C GLY A 234 -2.54 0.93 17.67
N TYR A 235 -2.63 0.01 16.71
CA TYR A 235 -2.95 0.36 15.33
C TYR A 235 -4.43 0.75 15.18
N GLU A 236 -4.67 1.94 14.65
CA GLU A 236 -6.02 2.50 14.43
C GLU A 236 -6.28 2.87 12.95
N GLY A 237 -5.34 2.53 12.07
CA GLY A 237 -5.39 2.85 10.63
C GLY A 237 -6.43 2.07 9.85
N PHE A 238 -6.13 1.83 8.58
CA PHE A 238 -7.00 1.11 7.66
C PHE A 238 -6.57 -0.34 7.45
N LEU A 239 -7.57 -1.21 7.34
CA LEU A 239 -7.44 -2.56 6.81
C LEU A 239 -7.91 -2.53 5.35
N GLY A 240 -6.96 -2.50 4.42
CA GLY A 240 -7.20 -2.43 2.99
C GLY A 240 -7.39 -3.81 2.37
N ILE A 241 -8.47 -4.04 1.65
CA ILE A 241 -8.69 -5.29 0.93
C ILE A 241 -8.08 -5.19 -0.47
N GLU A 242 -6.84 -5.65 -0.62
CA GLU A 242 -6.12 -5.76 -1.90
C GLU A 242 -6.11 -7.21 -2.36
N ALA A 243 -7.27 -7.71 -2.81
CA ALA A 243 -7.47 -9.11 -3.17
C ALA A 243 -7.54 -9.32 -4.68
N ILE A 244 -7.26 -10.54 -5.11
CA ILE A 244 -7.51 -10.97 -6.50
C ILE A 244 -9.01 -11.28 -6.63
N PRO A 245 -9.76 -10.51 -7.44
CA PRO A 245 -11.19 -10.73 -7.60
C PRO A 245 -11.47 -12.06 -8.33
N GLY A 246 -12.46 -12.78 -7.84
CA GLY A 246 -13.00 -13.95 -8.52
C GLY A 246 -14.08 -13.59 -9.54
N SER A 247 -15.05 -14.48 -9.71
CA SER A 247 -16.14 -14.29 -10.70
C SER A 247 -17.25 -13.34 -10.23
N ASP A 248 -17.28 -12.97 -8.94
CA ASP A 248 -18.30 -12.11 -8.33
C ASP A 248 -17.62 -11.05 -7.41
N PRO A 249 -16.91 -10.07 -7.98
CA PRO A 249 -16.16 -9.06 -7.18
C PRO A 249 -17.05 -8.27 -6.22
N GLU A 250 -18.28 -7.95 -6.63
CA GLU A 250 -19.20 -7.19 -5.77
C GLU A 250 -19.69 -8.02 -4.57
N GLY A 251 -20.00 -9.29 -4.78
CA GLY A 251 -20.35 -10.22 -3.70
C GLY A 251 -19.14 -10.50 -2.79
N GLU A 252 -17.93 -10.59 -3.36
CA GLU A 252 -16.70 -10.76 -2.61
C GLU A 252 -16.39 -9.54 -1.74
N ALA A 253 -16.56 -8.32 -2.26
CA ALA A 253 -16.41 -7.10 -1.48
C ALA A 253 -17.39 -7.06 -0.29
N ARG A 254 -18.66 -7.47 -0.50
CA ARG A 254 -19.65 -7.59 0.59
C ARG A 254 -19.23 -8.60 1.65
N ARG A 255 -18.76 -9.79 1.23
CA ARG A 255 -18.33 -10.87 2.15
C ARG A 255 -17.09 -10.46 2.94
N GLY A 256 -16.06 -9.90 2.29
CA GLY A 256 -14.85 -9.45 2.92
C GLY A 256 -15.11 -8.36 3.96
N LEU A 257 -15.93 -7.36 3.62
CA LEU A 257 -16.34 -6.31 4.55
C LEU A 257 -17.08 -6.89 5.76
N ALA A 258 -18.09 -7.73 5.52
CA ALA A 258 -18.91 -8.32 6.58
C ALA A 258 -18.07 -9.18 7.53
N PHE A 259 -17.15 -9.99 6.98
CA PHE A 259 -16.22 -10.78 7.78
C PHE A 259 -15.32 -9.88 8.63
N THR A 260 -14.69 -8.87 8.02
CA THR A 260 -13.76 -7.96 8.73
C THR A 260 -14.47 -7.19 9.83
N ARG A 261 -15.68 -6.66 9.58
CA ARG A 261 -16.51 -6.01 10.63
C ARG A 261 -16.86 -6.95 11.78
N ALA A 262 -17.12 -8.23 11.49
CA ALA A 262 -17.43 -9.23 12.52
C ALA A 262 -16.26 -9.50 13.48
N LEU A 263 -15.01 -9.11 13.10
CA LEU A 263 -13.83 -9.16 13.98
C LEU A 263 -13.77 -7.98 14.98
N GLY A 264 -14.78 -7.11 14.98
CA GLY A 264 -14.86 -5.96 15.91
C GLY A 264 -13.94 -4.81 15.52
N VAL A 265 -13.78 -4.57 14.24
CA VAL A 265 -13.03 -3.46 13.67
C VAL A 265 -13.95 -2.46 12.98
#